data_c8b75c386a745ace9f3ac557ddb0142b
#
_entry.id   c8b75c386a745ace9f3ac557ddb0142b
#
_cell.length_a   1.000
_cell.length_b   1.000
_cell.length_c   1.000
_cell.angle_alpha   90.00
_cell.angle_beta   90.00
_cell.angle_gamma   90.00
#
_symmetry.space_group_name_H-M   'P 1'
#
loop_
_entity.id
_entity.type
_entity.pdbx_description
1 polymer ?
#
loop_
_entity_poly.entity_id
_entity_poly.type
_entity_poly.pdbx_seq_one_letter_code
_entity_poly.pdbx_strand_id
1 'polypeptide(L)'
;LSIKLAKKIGAQIISADSMQVYRHMDIGTAKITSSEMQGVKHYLIDEIEPTEEFNVTIFKEKALKAIEQIRNDGYIPMIVGGTGFYIQALLYDIEFEDNDADTSYRQELYQLEKEKGAVYLYEMLKNVDPKSAESIHYRNVKRVVRALEYYKQTGNRISEHNEEQRKKDSPYNYKYFVLNDIRDNLYERINKRVDIMFDDGLIDEMQLLTQIGIGRDNTSMQGIGYKEILDYWDNLGKPYGSTIDENGIALLKEQIKGDTRHFAKRQLTWFRREKVIDWININEYDYDCVKIMDYMLDKLKDSGIIK
;
A
#
# COMPACT_ATOMS: atom_id res chain seq x y z
N LEU A 1 13.48 13.56 -1.73
CA LEU A 1 12.90 14.46 -2.72
C LEU A 1 11.59 15.09 -2.18
N SER A 2 10.62 14.29 -1.71
CA SER A 2 9.31 14.76 -1.20
C SER A 2 9.42 15.88 -0.14
N ILE A 3 10.29 15.71 0.85
CA ILE A 3 10.53 16.73 1.90
C ILE A 3 11.05 18.04 1.31
N LYS A 4 12.01 17.97 0.38
CA LYS A 4 12.55 19.16 -0.28
C LYS A 4 11.48 19.89 -1.11
N LEU A 5 10.67 19.13 -1.85
CA LEU A 5 9.55 19.69 -2.61
C LEU A 5 8.51 20.31 -1.69
N ALA A 6 8.09 19.59 -0.63
CA ALA A 6 7.11 20.09 0.33
C ALA A 6 7.53 21.43 0.94
N LYS A 7 8.79 21.56 1.37
CA LYS A 7 9.34 22.83 1.86
C LYS A 7 9.30 23.93 0.82
N LYS A 8 9.61 23.60 -0.44
CA LYS A 8 9.70 24.60 -1.51
C LYS A 8 8.33 25.17 -1.90
N ILE A 9 7.27 24.34 -1.85
CA ILE A 9 5.93 24.75 -2.28
C ILE A 9 4.99 25.07 -1.11
N GLY A 10 5.45 24.97 0.14
CA GLY A 10 4.59 25.15 1.30
C GLY A 10 3.55 24.03 1.42
N ALA A 11 3.98 22.78 1.34
CA ALA A 11 3.10 21.62 1.45
C ALA A 11 3.28 20.85 2.77
N GLN A 12 2.23 20.12 3.16
CA GLN A 12 2.27 19.09 4.18
C GLN A 12 1.96 17.74 3.54
N ILE A 13 2.49 16.66 4.10
CA ILE A 13 2.49 15.33 3.47
C ILE A 13 1.41 14.44 4.10
N ILE A 14 0.68 13.72 3.23
CA ILE A 14 -0.23 12.63 3.62
C ILE A 14 0.40 11.34 3.10
N SER A 15 0.72 10.41 4.00
CA SER A 15 1.27 9.11 3.62
C SER A 15 0.17 8.24 2.98
N ALA A 16 0.41 7.79 1.74
CA ALA A 16 -0.38 6.77 1.06
C ALA A 16 0.36 5.42 1.08
N ASP A 17 0.92 5.08 2.22
CA ASP A 17 1.46 3.76 2.53
C ASP A 17 0.50 3.03 3.47
N SER A 18 0.21 1.76 3.19
CA SER A 18 -0.76 0.98 3.97
C SER A 18 -0.19 0.44 5.28
N MET A 19 1.12 0.57 5.52
CA MET A 19 1.79 0.00 6.70
C MET A 19 2.37 1.07 7.64
N GLN A 20 2.85 2.20 7.11
CA GLN A 20 3.47 3.25 7.94
C GLN A 20 2.49 3.95 8.91
N VAL A 21 1.20 3.72 8.76
CA VAL A 21 0.16 4.23 9.65
C VAL A 21 0.17 3.55 11.02
N TYR A 22 0.68 2.33 11.10
CA TYR A 22 0.73 1.54 12.32
C TYR A 22 1.89 1.97 13.22
N ARG A 23 1.61 2.12 14.51
CA ARG A 23 2.63 2.36 15.56
C ARG A 23 3.52 1.14 15.72
N HIS A 24 4.75 1.35 16.20
CA HIS A 24 5.71 0.27 16.52
C HIS A 24 6.18 -0.56 15.32
N MET A 25 5.80 -0.21 14.12
CA MET A 25 6.19 -0.86 12.87
C MET A 25 7.08 0.10 12.06
N ASP A 26 8.30 0.30 12.51
CA ASP A 26 9.17 1.37 12.02
C ASP A 26 10.20 0.86 11.01
N ILE A 27 10.89 -0.21 11.37
CA ILE A 27 11.99 -0.77 10.58
C ILE A 27 11.45 -1.47 9.33
N GLY A 28 10.55 -2.44 9.52
CA GLY A 28 10.00 -3.22 8.40
C GLY A 28 9.17 -2.40 7.40
N THR A 29 8.63 -1.26 7.81
CA THR A 29 7.92 -0.33 6.93
C THR A 29 8.82 0.75 6.33
N ALA A 30 10.10 0.81 6.73
CA ALA A 30 11.01 1.92 6.44
C ALA A 30 10.35 3.29 6.72
N LYS A 31 9.76 3.42 7.91
CA LYS A 31 9.03 4.60 8.32
C LYS A 31 9.97 5.80 8.41
N ILE A 32 9.50 6.94 7.92
CA ILE A 32 10.25 8.18 8.00
C ILE A 32 10.38 8.64 9.46
N THR A 33 11.59 8.94 9.89
CA THR A 33 11.88 9.44 11.24
C THR A 33 11.56 10.93 11.36
N SER A 34 11.36 11.41 12.60
CA SER A 34 11.13 12.83 12.87
C SER A 34 12.28 13.72 12.38
N SER A 35 13.52 13.23 12.42
CA SER A 35 14.69 13.94 11.89
C SER A 35 14.65 14.06 10.36
N GLU A 36 14.22 13.01 9.67
CA GLU A 36 14.09 12.99 8.21
C GLU A 36 12.91 13.84 7.73
N MET A 37 11.85 13.98 8.52
CA MET A 37 10.73 14.88 8.23
C MET A 37 11.15 16.34 8.17
N GLN A 38 12.23 16.74 8.84
CA GLN A 38 12.82 18.08 8.80
C GLN A 38 11.79 19.21 9.04
N GLY A 39 10.83 19.00 9.92
CA GLY A 39 9.77 19.95 10.25
C GLY A 39 8.58 19.99 9.28
N VAL A 40 8.57 19.18 8.22
CA VAL A 40 7.37 18.98 7.37
C VAL A 40 6.40 18.07 8.10
N LYS A 41 5.18 18.54 8.33
CA LYS A 41 4.14 17.76 8.99
C LYS A 41 3.68 16.63 8.09
N HIS A 42 3.58 15.42 8.67
CA HIS A 42 3.07 14.23 8.02
C HIS A 42 1.80 13.76 8.71
N TYR A 43 0.87 13.26 7.90
CA TYR A 43 -0.40 12.65 8.33
C TYR A 43 -0.40 11.18 7.89
N LEU A 44 -1.15 10.36 8.58
CA LEU A 44 -1.27 8.91 8.36
C LEU A 44 0.06 8.17 8.56
N ILE A 45 0.82 8.61 9.57
CA ILE A 45 2.02 7.93 10.08
C ILE A 45 1.86 7.82 11.59
N ASP A 46 2.07 6.64 12.18
CA ASP A 46 1.95 6.38 13.63
C ASP A 46 0.59 6.78 14.24
N GLU A 47 -0.49 6.58 13.52
CA GLU A 47 -1.81 7.02 13.98
C GLU A 47 -2.63 5.93 14.67
N ILE A 48 -2.43 4.66 14.31
CA ILE A 48 -3.25 3.55 14.81
C ILE A 48 -2.38 2.42 15.38
N GLU A 49 -2.99 1.62 16.25
CA GLU A 49 -2.32 0.45 16.81
C GLU A 49 -2.29 -0.72 15.80
N PRO A 50 -1.29 -1.61 15.85
CA PRO A 50 -1.19 -2.75 14.94
C PRO A 50 -2.36 -3.74 15.05
N THR A 51 -3.16 -3.67 16.10
CA THR A 51 -4.40 -4.46 16.29
C THR A 51 -5.59 -3.90 15.56
N GLU A 52 -5.54 -2.62 15.17
CA GLU A 52 -6.64 -1.95 14.50
C GLU A 52 -6.66 -2.30 13.00
N GLU A 53 -7.85 -2.33 12.43
CA GLU A 53 -7.99 -2.50 10.99
C GLU A 53 -7.66 -1.22 10.24
N PHE A 54 -6.95 -1.37 9.13
CA PHE A 54 -6.71 -0.29 8.19
C PHE A 54 -6.96 -0.78 6.76
N ASN A 55 -7.85 -0.10 6.08
CA ASN A 55 -8.25 -0.42 4.72
C ASN A 55 -8.42 0.86 3.90
N VAL A 56 -8.78 0.72 2.62
CA VAL A 56 -8.91 1.85 1.70
C VAL A 56 -10.00 2.84 2.10
N THR A 57 -11.09 2.38 2.71
CA THR A 57 -12.19 3.22 3.19
C THR A 57 -11.74 4.11 4.34
N ILE A 58 -11.09 3.51 5.34
CA ILE A 58 -10.51 4.23 6.49
C ILE A 58 -9.41 5.20 6.02
N PHE A 59 -8.55 4.74 5.09
CA PHE A 59 -7.55 5.63 4.49
C PHE A 59 -8.19 6.85 3.86
N LYS A 60 -9.19 6.65 2.98
CA LYS A 60 -9.87 7.75 2.27
C LYS A 60 -10.48 8.75 3.24
N GLU A 61 -11.20 8.28 4.25
CA GLU A 61 -11.80 9.13 5.28
C GLU A 61 -10.76 9.98 6.02
N LYS A 62 -9.70 9.34 6.52
CA LYS A 62 -8.62 10.04 7.22
C LYS A 62 -7.86 10.99 6.31
N ALA A 63 -7.61 10.61 5.05
CA ALA A 63 -6.91 11.47 4.08
C ALA A 63 -7.74 12.70 3.71
N LEU A 64 -9.06 12.59 3.56
CA LEU A 64 -9.95 13.73 3.32
C LEU A 64 -9.93 14.72 4.50
N LYS A 65 -10.00 14.23 5.74
CA LYS A 65 -9.85 15.07 6.94
C LYS A 65 -8.47 15.76 6.98
N ALA A 66 -7.42 15.05 6.62
CA ALA A 66 -6.08 15.63 6.54
C ALA A 66 -5.98 16.71 5.45
N ILE A 67 -6.56 16.49 4.26
CA ILE A 67 -6.61 17.49 3.19
C ILE A 67 -7.31 18.77 3.66
N GLU A 68 -8.44 18.64 4.33
CA GLU A 68 -9.18 19.77 4.87
C GLU A 68 -8.34 20.55 5.89
N GLN A 69 -7.73 19.84 6.84
CA GLN A 69 -6.86 20.47 7.84
C GLN A 69 -5.67 21.20 7.21
N ILE A 70 -4.98 20.56 6.27
CA ILE A 70 -3.83 21.14 5.57
C ILE A 70 -4.22 22.43 4.85
N ARG A 71 -5.37 22.43 4.16
CA ARG A 71 -5.88 23.61 3.46
C ARG A 71 -6.27 24.75 4.42
N ASN A 72 -6.91 24.40 5.54
CA ASN A 72 -7.27 25.37 6.58
C ASN A 72 -6.02 26.00 7.23
N ASP A 73 -4.94 25.23 7.36
CA ASP A 73 -3.64 25.70 7.83
C ASP A 73 -2.87 26.54 6.76
N GLY A 74 -3.42 26.69 5.55
CA GLY A 74 -2.83 27.46 4.45
C GLY A 74 -1.73 26.74 3.66
N TYR A 75 -1.65 25.41 3.77
CA TYR A 75 -0.66 24.59 3.08
C TYR A 75 -1.26 23.85 1.89
N ILE A 76 -0.38 23.32 1.03
CA ILE A 76 -0.78 22.46 -0.11
C ILE A 76 -0.75 21.00 0.36
N PRO A 77 -1.84 20.21 0.18
CA PRO A 77 -1.82 18.78 0.44
C PRO A 77 -0.93 18.06 -0.58
N MET A 78 0.04 17.28 -0.11
CA MET A 78 0.90 16.46 -0.94
C MET A 78 0.80 14.99 -0.52
N ILE A 79 0.26 14.13 -1.39
CA ILE A 79 0.14 12.70 -1.13
C ILE A 79 1.43 12.01 -1.58
N VAL A 80 2.04 11.23 -0.68
CA VAL A 80 3.29 10.50 -0.93
C VAL A 80 3.14 9.06 -0.51
N GLY A 81 3.40 8.12 -1.41
CA GLY A 81 3.29 6.69 -1.06
C GLY A 81 3.36 5.76 -2.26
N GLY A 82 3.18 4.48 -2.00
CA GLY A 82 3.28 3.41 -2.99
C GLY A 82 2.01 2.58 -3.15
N THR A 83 0.96 2.83 -2.35
CA THR A 83 -0.30 2.09 -2.42
C THR A 83 -1.23 2.73 -3.46
N GLY A 84 -1.02 2.34 -4.74
CA GLY A 84 -1.70 2.96 -5.87
C GLY A 84 -3.23 2.94 -5.76
N PHE A 85 -3.81 1.88 -5.17
CA PHE A 85 -5.26 1.82 -4.94
C PHE A 85 -5.76 2.88 -3.95
N TYR A 86 -4.97 3.21 -2.93
CA TYR A 86 -5.31 4.28 -1.99
C TYR A 86 -5.29 5.65 -2.68
N ILE A 87 -4.24 5.91 -3.46
CA ILE A 87 -4.11 7.14 -4.23
C ILE A 87 -5.28 7.28 -5.22
N GLN A 88 -5.61 6.21 -5.94
CA GLN A 88 -6.73 6.18 -6.88
C GLN A 88 -8.07 6.46 -6.18
N ALA A 89 -8.32 5.81 -5.03
CA ALA A 89 -9.55 5.97 -4.27
C ALA A 89 -9.76 7.43 -3.84
N LEU A 90 -8.69 8.12 -3.46
CA LEU A 90 -8.73 9.52 -3.07
C LEU A 90 -8.87 10.46 -4.27
N LEU A 91 -8.05 10.27 -5.32
CA LEU A 91 -8.02 11.15 -6.49
C LEU A 91 -9.32 11.16 -7.29
N TYR A 92 -9.97 10.00 -7.42
CA TYR A 92 -11.21 9.87 -8.20
C TYR A 92 -12.46 9.79 -7.32
N ASP A 93 -12.32 10.08 -6.05
CA ASP A 93 -13.40 10.03 -5.06
C ASP A 93 -14.23 8.74 -5.15
N ILE A 94 -13.52 7.58 -5.23
CA ILE A 94 -14.16 6.27 -5.35
C ILE A 94 -15.06 6.03 -4.13
N GLU A 95 -16.31 5.71 -4.38
CA GLU A 95 -17.27 5.33 -3.34
C GLU A 95 -17.09 3.86 -3.00
N PHE A 96 -17.04 3.59 -1.70
CA PHE A 96 -17.06 2.25 -1.16
C PHE A 96 -18.38 2.07 -0.44
N GLU A 97 -19.14 1.06 -0.83
CA GLU A 97 -20.33 0.69 -0.09
C GLU A 97 -19.91 0.09 1.25
N ASP A 98 -20.52 0.57 2.34
CA ASP A 98 -20.33 0.04 3.71
C ASP A 98 -20.97 -1.34 3.81
N ASN A 99 -20.21 -2.36 3.42
CA ASN A 99 -20.67 -3.74 3.38
C ASN A 99 -20.11 -4.58 4.54
N ASP A 100 -19.53 -3.96 5.56
CA ASP A 100 -18.82 -4.68 6.63
C ASP A 100 -19.72 -5.18 7.77
N ALA A 101 -21.01 -4.85 7.77
CA ALA A 101 -21.90 -5.18 8.88
C ALA A 101 -22.20 -6.69 9.03
N ASP A 102 -22.16 -7.47 7.95
CA ASP A 102 -22.42 -8.93 7.99
C ASP A 102 -21.31 -9.71 7.28
N THR A 103 -20.39 -10.27 8.06
CA THR A 103 -19.29 -11.11 7.56
C THR A 103 -19.67 -12.60 7.46
N SER A 104 -20.91 -13.00 7.79
CA SER A 104 -21.34 -14.39 7.82
C SER A 104 -21.18 -15.08 6.47
N TYR A 105 -21.58 -14.40 5.39
CA TYR A 105 -21.44 -14.94 4.04
C TYR A 105 -19.97 -15.07 3.61
N ARG A 106 -19.11 -14.17 4.03
CA ARG A 106 -17.66 -14.26 3.82
C ARG A 106 -17.08 -15.50 4.47
N GLN A 107 -17.48 -15.78 5.71
CA GLN A 107 -17.06 -16.98 6.43
C GLN A 107 -17.59 -18.26 5.78
N GLU A 108 -18.85 -18.26 5.32
CA GLU A 108 -19.45 -19.36 4.56
C GLU A 108 -18.63 -19.64 3.28
N LEU A 109 -18.25 -18.61 2.53
CA LEU A 109 -17.44 -18.76 1.33
C LEU A 109 -16.03 -19.33 1.61
N TYR A 110 -15.38 -18.90 2.70
CA TYR A 110 -14.09 -19.50 3.10
C TYR A 110 -14.25 -20.94 3.57
N GLN A 111 -15.37 -21.28 4.20
CA GLN A 111 -15.64 -22.67 4.56
C GLN A 111 -15.88 -23.53 3.30
N LEU A 112 -16.64 -23.03 2.32
CA LEU A 112 -16.84 -23.68 1.03
C LEU A 112 -15.52 -23.87 0.28
N GLU A 113 -14.62 -22.91 0.36
CA GLU A 113 -13.29 -23.03 -0.25
C GLU A 113 -12.48 -24.20 0.36
N LYS A 114 -12.51 -24.33 1.70
CA LYS A 114 -11.83 -25.44 2.39
C LYS A 114 -12.43 -26.80 2.02
N GLU A 115 -13.74 -26.88 1.83
CA GLU A 115 -14.46 -28.13 1.53
C GLU A 115 -14.39 -28.52 0.04
N LYS A 116 -14.53 -27.55 -0.87
CA LYS A 116 -14.73 -27.79 -2.31
C LYS A 116 -13.59 -27.23 -3.18
N GLY A 117 -12.69 -26.50 -2.58
CA GLY A 117 -11.54 -25.88 -3.24
C GLY A 117 -11.83 -24.55 -3.95
N ALA A 118 -10.76 -23.81 -4.23
CA ALA A 118 -10.81 -22.48 -4.86
C ALA A 118 -11.48 -22.45 -6.23
N VAL A 119 -11.39 -23.56 -7.01
CA VAL A 119 -12.03 -23.66 -8.33
C VAL A 119 -13.55 -23.62 -8.22
N TYR A 120 -14.13 -24.21 -7.17
CA TYR A 120 -15.57 -24.16 -6.94
C TYR A 120 -16.08 -22.73 -6.76
N LEU A 121 -15.43 -21.93 -5.90
CA LEU A 121 -15.78 -20.53 -5.74
C LEU A 121 -15.61 -19.72 -7.03
N TYR A 122 -14.58 -20.05 -7.81
CA TYR A 122 -14.35 -19.39 -9.08
C TYR A 122 -15.47 -19.68 -10.11
N GLU A 123 -15.99 -20.89 -10.18
CA GLU A 123 -17.16 -21.20 -11.02
C GLU A 123 -18.43 -20.48 -10.53
N MET A 124 -18.60 -20.31 -9.19
CA MET A 124 -19.67 -19.46 -8.67
C MET A 124 -19.52 -18.01 -9.18
N LEU A 125 -18.29 -17.44 -9.11
CA LEU A 125 -18.02 -16.10 -9.62
C LEU A 125 -18.29 -15.98 -11.12
N LYS A 126 -17.90 -16.97 -11.90
CA LYS A 126 -18.16 -17.03 -13.35
C LYS A 126 -19.65 -16.92 -13.70
N ASN A 127 -20.51 -17.52 -12.86
CA ASN A 127 -21.96 -17.48 -13.06
C ASN A 127 -22.56 -16.10 -12.73
N VAL A 128 -22.05 -15.39 -11.73
CA VAL A 128 -22.63 -14.11 -11.28
C VAL A 128 -21.94 -12.90 -11.91
N ASP A 129 -20.61 -12.95 -12.08
CA ASP A 129 -19.81 -11.87 -12.66
C ASP A 129 -18.71 -12.44 -13.57
N PRO A 130 -19.04 -12.85 -14.81
CA PRO A 130 -18.08 -13.42 -15.76
C PRO A 130 -16.89 -12.52 -16.03
N LYS A 131 -17.11 -11.19 -16.06
CA LYS A 131 -16.08 -10.19 -16.34
C LYS A 131 -15.06 -10.10 -15.21
N SER A 132 -15.48 -10.19 -13.96
CA SER A 132 -14.57 -10.33 -12.82
C SER A 132 -13.79 -11.65 -12.92
N ALA A 133 -14.43 -12.75 -13.29
CA ALA A 133 -13.76 -14.04 -13.43
C ALA A 133 -12.67 -14.04 -14.51
N GLU A 134 -12.83 -13.33 -15.62
CA GLU A 134 -11.78 -13.15 -16.63
C GLU A 134 -10.53 -12.44 -16.08
N SER A 135 -10.70 -11.53 -15.14
CA SER A 135 -9.63 -10.69 -14.58
C SER A 135 -9.02 -11.22 -13.30
N ILE A 136 -9.71 -12.10 -12.57
CA ILE A 136 -9.30 -12.65 -11.27
C ILE A 136 -8.90 -14.11 -11.46
N HIS A 137 -7.64 -14.42 -11.14
CA HIS A 137 -7.19 -15.82 -11.15
C HIS A 137 -7.85 -16.60 -10.00
N TYR A 138 -8.29 -17.84 -10.24
CA TYR A 138 -9.01 -18.67 -9.27
C TYR A 138 -8.28 -18.87 -7.93
N ARG A 139 -6.93 -18.85 -7.92
CA ARG A 139 -6.12 -18.93 -6.70
C ARG A 139 -6.16 -17.65 -5.86
N ASN A 140 -6.68 -16.56 -6.40
CA ASN A 140 -6.86 -15.34 -5.63
C ASN A 140 -8.20 -15.36 -4.88
N VAL A 141 -8.30 -16.33 -3.95
CA VAL A 141 -9.52 -16.61 -3.18
C VAL A 141 -10.09 -15.34 -2.54
N LYS A 142 -9.24 -14.49 -1.95
CA LYS A 142 -9.68 -13.22 -1.33
C LYS A 142 -10.46 -12.32 -2.31
N ARG A 143 -10.00 -12.21 -3.57
CA ARG A 143 -10.69 -11.41 -4.57
C ARG A 143 -11.96 -12.08 -5.10
N VAL A 144 -11.93 -13.40 -5.25
CA VAL A 144 -13.12 -14.18 -5.63
C VAL A 144 -14.21 -14.02 -4.58
N VAL A 145 -13.86 -14.23 -3.30
CA VAL A 145 -14.77 -14.05 -2.15
C VAL A 145 -15.34 -12.63 -2.12
N ARG A 146 -14.50 -11.60 -2.26
CA ARG A 146 -14.97 -10.21 -2.26
C ARG A 146 -15.96 -9.91 -3.39
N ALA A 147 -15.75 -10.45 -4.56
CA ALA A 147 -16.65 -10.23 -5.69
C ALA A 147 -18.01 -10.95 -5.49
N LEU A 148 -17.99 -12.17 -4.95
CA LEU A 148 -19.22 -12.92 -4.60
C LEU A 148 -19.99 -12.23 -3.48
N GLU A 149 -19.29 -11.76 -2.44
CA GLU A 149 -19.86 -11.03 -1.32
C GLU A 149 -20.52 -9.74 -1.79
N TYR A 150 -19.83 -8.93 -2.61
CA TYR A 150 -20.39 -7.72 -3.20
C TYR A 150 -21.70 -7.99 -3.95
N TYR A 151 -21.69 -9.01 -4.81
CA TYR A 151 -22.90 -9.40 -5.55
C TYR A 151 -24.04 -9.84 -4.60
N LYS A 152 -23.73 -10.60 -3.56
CA LYS A 152 -24.73 -11.05 -2.57
C LYS A 152 -25.37 -9.89 -1.82
N GLN A 153 -24.58 -8.88 -1.47
CA GLN A 153 -25.03 -7.74 -0.68
C GLN A 153 -25.78 -6.69 -1.51
N THR A 154 -25.32 -6.43 -2.74
CA THR A 154 -25.83 -5.32 -3.55
C THR A 154 -26.73 -5.76 -4.69
N GLY A 155 -26.66 -7.00 -5.12
CA GLY A 155 -27.29 -7.49 -6.36
C GLY A 155 -26.55 -7.03 -7.65
N ASN A 156 -25.50 -6.20 -7.52
CA ASN A 156 -24.74 -5.64 -8.64
C ASN A 156 -23.43 -6.39 -8.84
N ARG A 157 -22.89 -6.34 -10.05
CA ARG A 157 -21.58 -6.92 -10.35
C ARG A 157 -20.47 -5.96 -9.96
N ILE A 158 -19.47 -6.45 -9.25
CA ILE A 158 -18.32 -5.62 -8.86
C ILE A 158 -17.52 -5.14 -10.09
N SER A 159 -17.53 -5.89 -11.20
CA SER A 159 -16.92 -5.46 -12.46
C SER A 159 -17.56 -4.21 -13.04
N GLU A 160 -18.90 -4.12 -13.00
CA GLU A 160 -19.67 -2.96 -13.48
C GLU A 160 -19.41 -1.74 -12.59
N HIS A 161 -19.51 -1.90 -11.28
CA HIS A 161 -19.16 -0.85 -10.33
C HIS A 161 -17.74 -0.32 -10.55
N ASN A 162 -16.74 -1.21 -10.65
CA ASN A 162 -15.36 -0.80 -10.89
C ASN A 162 -15.17 -0.03 -12.21
N GLU A 163 -15.94 -0.36 -13.26
CA GLU A 163 -15.91 0.38 -14.52
C GLU A 163 -16.51 1.76 -14.42
N GLU A 164 -17.61 1.89 -13.71
CA GLU A 164 -18.24 3.19 -13.44
C GLU A 164 -17.31 4.09 -12.65
N GLN A 165 -16.71 3.54 -11.57
CA GLN A 165 -15.76 4.30 -10.75
C GLN A 165 -14.51 4.74 -11.55
N ARG A 166 -14.06 3.96 -12.53
CA ARG A 166 -12.92 4.32 -13.40
C ARG A 166 -13.25 5.43 -14.42
N LYS A 167 -14.52 5.72 -14.67
CA LYS A 167 -14.96 6.78 -15.57
C LYS A 167 -15.09 8.12 -14.87
N LYS A 168 -15.07 8.15 -13.54
CA LYS A 168 -15.14 9.38 -12.75
C LYS A 168 -13.94 10.26 -13.07
N ASP A 169 -14.18 11.53 -13.27
CA ASP A 169 -13.14 12.55 -13.29
C ASP A 169 -12.74 12.92 -11.86
N SER A 170 -11.50 13.32 -11.70
CA SER A 170 -11.04 13.78 -10.40
C SER A 170 -11.68 15.12 -10.03
N PRO A 171 -12.20 15.28 -8.78
CA PRO A 171 -12.68 16.57 -8.31
C PRO A 171 -11.54 17.55 -7.96
N TYR A 172 -10.28 17.13 -8.09
CA TYR A 172 -9.12 17.91 -7.73
C TYR A 172 -8.36 18.42 -8.94
N ASN A 173 -7.81 19.64 -8.87
CA ASN A 173 -6.69 20.03 -9.70
C ASN A 173 -5.41 19.42 -9.07
N TYR A 174 -4.77 18.48 -9.76
CA TYR A 174 -3.62 17.75 -9.24
C TYR A 174 -2.55 17.48 -10.29
N LYS A 175 -1.34 17.22 -9.83
CA LYS A 175 -0.26 16.61 -10.60
C LYS A 175 0.16 15.29 -9.97
N TYR A 176 0.35 14.29 -10.79
CA TYR A 176 0.71 12.96 -10.36
C TYR A 176 2.07 12.56 -10.93
N PHE A 177 3.07 12.55 -10.07
CA PHE A 177 4.43 12.14 -10.43
C PHE A 177 4.70 10.71 -9.96
N VAL A 178 5.29 9.91 -10.83
CA VAL A 178 5.79 8.57 -10.47
C VAL A 178 7.28 8.52 -10.75
N LEU A 179 8.05 8.34 -9.68
CA LEU A 179 9.50 8.14 -9.77
C LEU A 179 9.78 6.70 -10.22
N ASN A 180 10.62 6.57 -11.22
CA ASN A 180 11.07 5.28 -11.74
C ASN A 180 12.59 5.29 -11.91
N ASP A 181 13.16 4.10 -11.99
CA ASP A 181 14.58 3.90 -12.25
C ASP A 181 14.77 2.71 -13.20
N ILE A 182 15.96 2.57 -13.75
CA ILE A 182 16.32 1.34 -14.45
C ILE A 182 16.27 0.16 -13.47
N ARG A 183 15.84 -0.98 -13.99
CA ARG A 183 15.49 -2.15 -13.17
C ARG A 183 16.59 -2.59 -12.22
N ASP A 184 17.83 -2.62 -12.70
CA ASP A 184 18.96 -3.12 -11.94
C ASP A 184 19.26 -2.22 -10.74
N ASN A 185 19.26 -0.90 -10.92
CA ASN A 185 19.46 0.07 -9.84
C ASN A 185 18.31 0.03 -8.82
N LEU A 186 17.06 -0.12 -9.31
CA LEU A 186 15.92 -0.28 -8.42
C LEU A 186 16.06 -1.53 -7.55
N TYR A 187 16.49 -2.66 -8.14
CA TYR A 187 16.67 -3.92 -7.43
C TYR A 187 17.83 -3.87 -6.45
N GLU A 188 18.94 -3.23 -6.81
CA GLU A 188 20.07 -3.00 -5.90
C GLU A 188 19.64 -2.19 -4.68
N ARG A 189 18.91 -1.10 -4.89
CA ARG A 189 18.37 -0.27 -3.77
C ARG A 189 17.39 -1.03 -2.88
N ILE A 190 16.54 -1.87 -3.47
CA ILE A 190 15.64 -2.75 -2.72
C ILE A 190 16.45 -3.71 -1.85
N ASN A 191 17.44 -4.41 -2.44
CA ASN A 191 18.25 -5.37 -1.73
C ASN A 191 19.01 -4.71 -0.57
N LYS A 192 19.66 -3.58 -0.83
CA LYS A 192 20.37 -2.80 0.20
C LYS A 192 19.44 -2.35 1.33
N ARG A 193 18.22 -1.89 1.00
CA ARG A 193 17.23 -1.50 2.01
C ARG A 193 16.88 -2.68 2.92
N VAL A 194 16.65 -3.87 2.36
CA VAL A 194 16.34 -5.06 3.14
C VAL A 194 17.53 -5.43 4.07
N ASP A 195 18.77 -5.35 3.57
CA ASP A 195 19.94 -5.61 4.41
C ASP A 195 20.00 -4.63 5.60
N ILE A 196 19.78 -3.33 5.34
CA ILE A 196 19.72 -2.30 6.38
C ILE A 196 18.60 -2.59 7.40
N MET A 197 17.41 -3.01 6.98
CA MET A 197 16.31 -3.34 7.88
C MET A 197 16.71 -4.45 8.88
N PHE A 198 17.43 -5.47 8.44
CA PHE A 198 17.91 -6.52 9.33
C PHE A 198 19.01 -6.01 10.26
N ASP A 199 19.90 -5.16 9.76
CA ASP A 199 21.00 -4.60 10.55
C ASP A 199 20.45 -3.59 11.60
N ASP A 200 19.33 -2.91 11.30
CA ASP A 200 18.63 -2.01 12.21
C ASP A 200 17.72 -2.74 13.22
N GLY A 201 17.58 -4.07 13.15
CA GLY A 201 16.87 -4.88 14.14
C GLY A 201 15.43 -5.27 13.74
N LEU A 202 15.15 -5.55 12.49
CA LEU A 202 13.81 -6.02 12.04
C LEU A 202 13.31 -7.25 12.83
N ILE A 203 14.22 -8.17 13.19
CA ILE A 203 13.85 -9.35 14.01
C ILE A 203 13.45 -8.95 15.42
N ASP A 204 14.16 -7.99 16.02
CA ASP A 204 13.85 -7.49 17.36
C ASP A 204 12.50 -6.75 17.37
N GLU A 205 12.22 -5.95 16.33
CA GLU A 205 10.93 -5.31 16.14
C GLU A 205 9.82 -6.36 16.05
N MET A 206 10.01 -7.43 15.27
CA MET A 206 9.04 -8.53 15.18
C MET A 206 8.83 -9.26 16.50
N GLN A 207 9.89 -9.51 17.26
CA GLN A 207 9.79 -10.13 18.58
C GLN A 207 8.97 -9.25 19.54
N LEU A 208 9.23 -7.95 19.54
CA LEU A 208 8.47 -6.99 20.35
C LEU A 208 6.98 -6.99 19.98
N LEU A 209 6.64 -6.93 18.68
CA LEU A 209 5.26 -6.98 18.22
C LEU A 209 4.55 -8.27 18.66
N THR A 210 5.22 -9.41 18.58
CA THR A 210 4.62 -10.68 19.01
C THR A 210 4.44 -10.75 20.53
N GLN A 211 5.33 -10.15 21.34
CA GLN A 211 5.20 -10.07 22.79
C GLN A 211 3.98 -9.25 23.24
N ILE A 212 3.62 -8.23 22.47
CA ILE A 212 2.39 -7.44 22.74
C ILE A 212 1.14 -8.04 22.10
N GLY A 213 1.22 -9.28 21.60
CA GLY A 213 0.08 -10.04 21.11
C GLY A 213 -0.27 -9.84 19.65
N ILE A 214 0.60 -9.18 18.87
CA ILE A 214 0.38 -9.00 17.43
C ILE A 214 0.82 -10.26 16.68
N GLY A 215 -0.05 -10.76 15.81
CA GLY A 215 0.21 -12.01 15.08
C GLY A 215 -0.52 -12.05 13.72
N ARG A 216 -0.60 -13.24 13.16
CA ARG A 216 -1.07 -13.51 11.79
C ARG A 216 -2.47 -12.96 11.48
N ASP A 217 -3.36 -12.87 12.46
CA ASP A 217 -4.74 -12.41 12.29
C ASP A 217 -4.83 -10.89 12.13
N ASN A 218 -3.76 -10.15 12.47
CA ASN A 218 -3.74 -8.71 12.33
C ASN A 218 -3.41 -8.29 10.89
N THR A 219 -4.15 -7.31 10.37
CA THR A 219 -3.93 -6.76 9.02
C THR A 219 -2.52 -6.16 8.87
N SER A 220 -2.00 -5.56 9.92
CA SER A 220 -0.64 -5.03 10.01
C SER A 220 0.44 -6.06 9.65
N MET A 221 0.24 -7.32 10.01
CA MET A 221 1.18 -8.43 9.75
C MET A 221 1.16 -8.93 8.29
N GLN A 222 0.34 -8.34 7.43
CA GLN A 222 0.35 -8.66 5.99
C GLN A 222 1.44 -7.87 5.22
N GLY A 223 2.13 -6.95 5.89
CA GLY A 223 3.27 -6.20 5.32
C GLY A 223 4.43 -7.11 4.97
N ILE A 224 5.15 -6.75 3.89
CA ILE A 224 6.39 -7.45 3.50
C ILE A 224 7.44 -7.21 4.60
N GLY A 225 8.16 -8.24 4.93
CA GLY A 225 9.08 -8.28 6.08
C GLY A 225 8.45 -8.99 7.27
N TYR A 226 7.25 -8.59 7.65
CA TYR A 226 6.54 -9.15 8.81
C TYR A 226 5.91 -10.51 8.49
N LYS A 227 5.21 -10.60 7.38
CA LYS A 227 4.55 -11.82 6.95
C LYS A 227 5.55 -12.98 6.75
N GLU A 228 6.66 -12.71 6.12
CA GLU A 228 7.69 -13.72 5.82
C GLU A 228 8.33 -14.26 7.11
N ILE A 229 8.50 -13.41 8.13
CA ILE A 229 9.02 -13.84 9.43
C ILE A 229 8.00 -14.72 10.17
N LEU A 230 6.70 -14.37 10.13
CA LEU A 230 5.65 -15.24 10.68
C LEU A 230 5.60 -16.58 9.93
N ASP A 231 5.66 -16.56 8.60
CA ASP A 231 5.68 -17.78 7.77
C ASP A 231 6.89 -18.66 8.12
N TYR A 232 8.05 -18.09 8.43
CA TYR A 232 9.24 -18.80 8.85
C TYR A 232 9.02 -19.56 10.18
N TRP A 233 8.46 -18.89 11.19
CA TRP A 233 8.15 -19.53 12.47
C TRP A 233 7.10 -20.63 12.32
N ASP A 234 6.04 -20.38 11.57
CA ASP A 234 4.98 -21.37 11.30
C ASP A 234 5.52 -22.63 10.61
N ASN A 235 6.36 -22.45 9.57
CA ASN A 235 6.95 -23.57 8.83
C ASN A 235 7.87 -24.44 9.71
N LEU A 236 8.45 -23.87 10.75
CA LEU A 236 9.28 -24.60 11.71
C LEU A 236 8.49 -25.13 12.93
N GLY A 237 7.20 -24.82 13.02
CA GLY A 237 6.38 -25.12 14.21
C GLY A 237 6.88 -24.44 15.48
N LYS A 238 7.52 -23.27 15.33
CA LYS A 238 8.06 -22.50 16.47
C LYS A 238 7.06 -21.42 16.92
N PRO A 239 7.01 -21.12 18.22
CA PRO A 239 6.26 -19.97 18.71
C PRO A 239 6.75 -18.66 18.07
N TYR A 240 5.85 -17.72 17.85
CA TYR A 240 6.21 -16.39 17.39
C TYR A 240 7.14 -15.69 18.41
N GLY A 241 8.11 -14.96 17.91
CA GLY A 241 9.15 -14.35 18.74
C GLY A 241 10.32 -15.26 19.08
N SER A 242 10.33 -16.52 18.60
CA SER A 242 11.47 -17.43 18.78
C SER A 242 12.73 -16.88 18.11
N THR A 243 13.89 -17.19 18.69
CA THR A 243 15.19 -16.83 18.12
C THR A 243 15.37 -17.44 16.72
N ILE A 244 15.88 -16.65 15.81
CA ILE A 244 16.24 -17.04 14.45
C ILE A 244 17.76 -17.07 14.36
N ASP A 245 18.31 -18.19 13.91
CA ASP A 245 19.75 -18.33 13.72
C ASP A 245 20.25 -17.62 12.43
N GLU A 246 21.57 -17.55 12.26
CA GLU A 246 22.19 -16.88 11.11
C GLU A 246 21.73 -17.45 9.78
N ASN A 247 21.51 -18.76 9.68
CA ASN A 247 21.00 -19.38 8.45
C ASN A 247 19.55 -18.96 8.17
N GLY A 248 18.72 -18.91 9.19
CA GLY A 248 17.34 -18.42 9.09
C GLY A 248 17.28 -16.95 8.66
N ILE A 249 18.14 -16.11 9.25
CA ILE A 249 18.27 -14.70 8.85
C ILE A 249 18.68 -14.58 7.38
N ALA A 250 19.66 -15.36 6.92
CA ALA A 250 20.10 -15.35 5.53
C ALA A 250 18.97 -15.75 4.57
N LEU A 251 18.21 -16.79 4.91
CA LEU A 251 17.03 -17.24 4.12
C LEU A 251 15.96 -16.15 4.06
N LEU A 252 15.61 -15.55 5.19
CA LEU A 252 14.62 -14.47 5.27
C LEU A 252 15.05 -13.23 4.47
N LYS A 253 16.32 -12.82 4.57
CA LYS A 253 16.85 -11.72 3.77
C LYS A 253 16.59 -11.94 2.28
N GLU A 254 16.93 -13.10 1.74
CA GLU A 254 16.74 -13.40 0.32
C GLU A 254 15.25 -13.50 -0.08
N GLN A 255 14.42 -14.09 0.78
CA GLN A 255 12.97 -14.15 0.54
C GLN A 255 12.36 -12.73 0.50
N ILE A 256 12.62 -11.90 1.51
CA ILE A 256 12.08 -10.55 1.61
C ILE A 256 12.57 -9.66 0.46
N LYS A 257 13.85 -9.77 0.05
CA LYS A 257 14.36 -9.12 -1.17
C LYS A 257 13.57 -9.53 -2.39
N GLY A 258 13.30 -10.82 -2.56
CA GLY A 258 12.50 -11.38 -3.65
C GLY A 258 11.09 -10.81 -3.68
N ASP A 259 10.40 -10.85 -2.55
CA ASP A 259 9.01 -10.40 -2.42
C ASP A 259 8.88 -8.88 -2.58
N THR A 260 9.88 -8.11 -2.10
CA THR A 260 9.94 -6.66 -2.32
C THR A 260 10.15 -6.30 -3.79
N ARG A 261 11.02 -7.03 -4.52
CA ARG A 261 11.17 -6.85 -5.98
C ARG A 261 9.87 -7.16 -6.73
N HIS A 262 9.16 -8.22 -6.35
CA HIS A 262 7.85 -8.55 -6.91
C HIS A 262 6.81 -7.48 -6.59
N PHE A 263 6.85 -6.92 -5.40
CA PHE A 263 5.96 -5.83 -5.00
C PHE A 263 6.22 -4.57 -5.83
N ALA A 264 7.47 -4.15 -6.00
CA ALA A 264 7.84 -3.03 -6.85
C ALA A 264 7.35 -3.21 -8.29
N LYS A 265 7.47 -4.43 -8.86
CA LYS A 265 6.92 -4.75 -10.18
C LYS A 265 5.40 -4.57 -10.22
N ARG A 266 4.67 -5.00 -9.17
CA ARG A 266 3.21 -4.80 -9.07
C ARG A 266 2.84 -3.34 -8.97
N GLN A 267 3.58 -2.52 -8.21
CA GLN A 267 3.37 -1.07 -8.14
C GLN A 267 3.52 -0.41 -9.51
N LEU A 268 4.61 -0.67 -10.24
CA LEU A 268 4.82 -0.14 -11.59
C LEU A 268 3.72 -0.58 -12.56
N THR A 269 3.25 -1.83 -12.45
CA THR A 269 2.14 -2.34 -13.26
C THR A 269 0.84 -1.61 -12.94
N TRP A 270 0.62 -1.27 -11.68
CA TRP A 270 -0.53 -0.46 -11.26
C TRP A 270 -0.46 0.94 -11.85
N PHE A 271 0.64 1.66 -11.62
CA PHE A 271 0.79 3.03 -12.07
C PHE A 271 0.73 3.19 -13.60
N ARG A 272 1.17 2.20 -14.38
CA ARG A 272 1.03 2.21 -15.85
C ARG A 272 -0.41 2.20 -16.36
N ARG A 273 -1.39 1.92 -15.51
CA ARG A 273 -2.82 1.96 -15.85
C ARG A 273 -3.42 3.35 -15.66
N GLU A 274 -2.76 4.21 -14.91
CA GLU A 274 -3.22 5.57 -14.68
C GLU A 274 -2.99 6.43 -15.92
N LYS A 275 -4.01 7.22 -16.28
CA LYS A 275 -4.01 7.97 -17.55
C LYS A 275 -3.18 9.26 -17.48
N VAL A 276 -3.06 9.87 -16.28
CA VAL A 276 -2.50 11.20 -16.09
C VAL A 276 -1.32 11.11 -15.11
N ILE A 277 -0.20 10.58 -15.60
CA ILE A 277 1.03 10.47 -14.82
C ILE A 277 2.18 11.16 -15.55
N ASP A 278 2.91 12.00 -14.83
CA ASP A 278 4.22 12.47 -15.22
C ASP A 278 5.28 11.48 -14.68
N TRP A 279 5.78 10.61 -15.56
CA TRP A 279 6.84 9.67 -15.22
C TRP A 279 8.19 10.39 -15.14
N ILE A 280 8.91 10.16 -14.05
CA ILE A 280 10.24 10.71 -13.84
C ILE A 280 11.23 9.55 -13.71
N ASN A 281 11.95 9.27 -14.78
CA ASN A 281 13.06 8.31 -14.79
C ASN A 281 14.28 9.00 -14.18
N ILE A 282 14.57 8.71 -12.91
CA ILE A 282 15.57 9.47 -12.14
C ILE A 282 16.99 9.36 -12.71
N ASN A 283 17.27 8.27 -13.43
CA ASN A 283 18.54 8.08 -14.15
C ASN A 283 18.72 9.09 -15.31
N GLU A 284 17.64 9.59 -15.94
CA GLU A 284 17.68 10.60 -17.00
C GLU A 284 18.09 11.99 -16.47
N TYR A 285 18.04 12.16 -15.15
CA TYR A 285 18.45 13.38 -14.44
C TYR A 285 19.77 13.20 -13.68
N ASP A 286 20.57 12.17 -14.00
CA ASP A 286 21.82 11.85 -13.30
C ASP A 286 21.64 11.66 -11.77
N TYR A 287 20.44 11.25 -11.33
CA TYR A 287 20.05 11.18 -9.91
C TYR A 287 20.12 12.53 -9.17
N ASP A 288 20.19 13.63 -9.90
CA ASP A 288 20.25 14.97 -9.32
C ASP A 288 18.86 15.41 -8.84
N CYS A 289 18.71 15.44 -7.51
CA CYS A 289 17.46 15.87 -6.87
C CYS A 289 17.06 17.31 -7.23
N VAL A 290 18.00 18.19 -7.59
CA VAL A 290 17.68 19.58 -7.94
C VAL A 290 17.05 19.62 -9.31
N LYS A 291 17.64 18.97 -10.31
CA LYS A 291 17.09 18.87 -11.68
C LYS A 291 15.68 18.25 -11.67
N ILE A 292 15.49 17.18 -10.88
CA ILE A 292 14.18 16.52 -10.73
C ILE A 292 13.15 17.48 -10.09
N MET A 293 13.57 18.18 -9.05
CA MET A 293 12.71 19.14 -8.36
C MET A 293 12.32 20.32 -9.26
N ASP A 294 13.24 20.85 -10.03
CA ASP A 294 12.97 21.94 -10.98
C ASP A 294 11.95 21.51 -12.03
N TYR A 295 12.10 20.31 -12.60
CA TYR A 295 11.10 19.72 -13.50
C TYR A 295 9.72 19.63 -12.84
N MET A 296 9.65 19.14 -11.59
CA MET A 296 8.36 19.03 -10.86
C MET A 296 7.76 20.41 -10.60
N LEU A 297 8.56 21.40 -10.22
CA LEU A 297 8.09 22.77 -9.99
C LEU A 297 7.50 23.41 -11.26
N ASP A 298 8.16 23.24 -12.40
CA ASP A 298 7.66 23.75 -13.68
C ASP A 298 6.31 23.12 -14.04
N LYS A 299 6.18 21.80 -13.90
CA LYS A 299 4.90 21.11 -14.10
C LYS A 299 3.79 21.56 -13.14
N LEU A 300 4.12 21.88 -11.91
CA LEU A 300 3.16 22.40 -10.91
C LEU A 300 2.73 23.83 -11.25
N LYS A 301 3.65 24.69 -11.76
CA LYS A 301 3.31 26.03 -12.28
C LYS A 301 2.42 25.96 -13.51
N ASP A 302 2.80 25.14 -14.49
CA ASP A 302 2.03 24.95 -15.73
C ASP A 302 0.58 24.51 -15.45
N SER A 303 0.35 23.76 -14.37
CA SER A 303 -0.98 23.31 -13.94
C SER A 303 -1.71 24.31 -13.02
N GLY A 304 -1.09 25.44 -12.68
CA GLY A 304 -1.66 26.44 -11.78
C GLY A 304 -1.83 26.00 -10.32
N ILE A 305 -1.12 24.93 -9.90
CA ILE A 305 -1.13 24.46 -8.51
C ILE A 305 -0.27 25.37 -7.62
N ILE A 306 0.82 25.87 -8.16
CA ILE A 306 1.69 26.88 -7.53
C ILE A 306 1.86 28.09 -8.45
N LYS A 307 2.28 29.23 -7.86
CA LYS A 307 2.58 30.47 -8.60
C LYS A 307 4.00 30.47 -9.15
#